data_20185d7aa6347120db30781a8d0f5f17
#
_entry.id   20185d7aa6347120db30781a8d0f5f17
#
_cell.length_a   1.000
_cell.length_b   1.000
_cell.length_c   1.000
_cell.angle_alpha   90.00
_cell.angle_beta   90.00
_cell.angle_gamma   90.00
#
_symmetry.space_group_name_H-M   'P 1'
#
loop_
_entity.id
_entity.type
_entity.pdbx_description
1 polymer ?
#
loop_
_entity_poly.entity_id
_entity_poly.type
_entity_poly.pdbx_seq_one_letter_code
_entity_poly.pdbx_strand_id
1 'polypeptide(L)' 'STVAYTEYESAFNTTFEDIRNGLNAEECLDNMVSQLDSMIQKYR' A
#
# COMPACT_ATOMS: atom_id res chain seq x y z
N SER A 1 -11.74 -8.55 -7.37
CA SER A 1 -12.03 -7.81 -8.60
C SER A 1 -10.75 -7.21 -9.16
N THR A 2 -10.77 -6.85 -10.44
CA THR A 2 -9.63 -6.23 -11.10
C THR A 2 -9.28 -4.88 -10.47
N VAL A 3 -10.29 -4.13 -10.05
CA VAL A 3 -10.09 -2.83 -9.41
C VAL A 3 -9.36 -3.00 -8.08
N ALA A 4 -9.79 -3.96 -7.27
CA ALA A 4 -9.14 -4.23 -5.98
C ALA A 4 -7.69 -4.65 -6.17
N TYR A 5 -7.43 -5.54 -7.12
CA TYR A 5 -6.08 -5.98 -7.42
C TYR A 5 -5.18 -4.79 -7.81
N THR A 6 -5.70 -3.91 -8.66
CA THR A 6 -4.95 -2.72 -9.10
C THR A 6 -4.62 -1.81 -7.93
N GLU A 7 -5.56 -1.62 -7.00
CA GLU A 7 -5.31 -0.79 -5.82
C GLU A 7 -4.24 -1.41 -4.90
N TYR A 8 -4.28 -2.74 -4.70
CA TYR A 8 -3.26 -3.41 -3.90
C TYR A 8 -1.88 -3.27 -4.54
N GLU A 9 -1.80 -3.51 -5.84
CA GLU A 9 -0.54 -3.40 -6.57
C GLU A 9 0.02 -1.98 -6.49
N SER A 10 -0.84 -0.97 -6.64
CA SER A 10 -0.45 0.42 -6.55
C SER A 10 0.11 0.76 -5.17
N ALA A 11 -0.54 0.26 -4.11
CA ALA A 11 -0.07 0.50 -2.74
C ALA A 11 1.32 -0.11 -2.51
N PHE A 12 1.54 -1.34 -2.98
CA PHE A 12 2.86 -1.97 -2.86
C PHE A 12 3.92 -1.20 -3.63
N ASN A 13 3.63 -0.84 -4.88
CA ASN A 13 4.59 -0.15 -5.73
C ASN A 13 4.97 1.21 -5.16
N THR A 14 4.00 1.98 -4.69
CA THR A 14 4.25 3.29 -4.08
C THR A 14 5.11 3.14 -2.83
N THR A 15 4.79 2.16 -1.99
CA THR A 15 5.54 1.93 -0.76
C THR A 15 7.00 1.63 -1.03
N PHE A 16 7.26 0.70 -1.96
CA PHE A 16 8.64 0.30 -2.26
C PHE A 16 9.40 1.42 -2.98
N GLU A 17 8.72 2.19 -3.82
CA GLU A 17 9.33 3.35 -4.45
C GLU A 17 9.74 4.39 -3.41
N ASP A 18 8.88 4.68 -2.45
CA ASP A 18 9.18 5.63 -1.39
C ASP A 18 10.39 5.18 -0.56
N ILE A 19 10.46 3.89 -0.23
CA ILE A 19 11.60 3.35 0.51
C ILE A 19 12.88 3.50 -0.31
N ARG A 20 12.83 3.19 -1.60
CA ARG A 20 14.00 3.36 -2.48
C ARG A 20 14.43 4.82 -2.57
N ASN A 21 13.50 5.75 -2.45
CA ASN A 21 13.79 7.18 -2.51
C ASN A 21 14.23 7.76 -1.17
N GLY A 22 14.41 6.92 -0.16
CA GLY A 22 15.00 7.33 1.09
C GLY A 22 14.02 7.71 2.19
N LEU A 23 12.71 7.50 1.98
CA LEU A 23 11.75 7.72 3.04
C LEU A 23 11.89 6.63 4.11
N ASN A 24 11.45 6.93 5.33
CA ASN A 24 11.58 6.00 6.44
C ASN A 24 10.80 4.71 6.16
N ALA A 25 11.51 3.57 6.14
CA ALA A 25 10.91 2.30 5.76
C ALA A 25 9.80 1.87 6.72
N GLU A 26 10.00 2.06 8.02
CA GLU A 26 9.00 1.68 9.02
C GLU A 26 7.70 2.46 8.82
N GLU A 27 7.82 3.77 8.62
CA GLU A 27 6.64 4.60 8.37
C GLU A 27 5.95 4.23 7.06
N CYS A 28 6.72 3.95 6.01
CA CYS A 28 6.15 3.55 4.73
C CYS A 28 5.38 2.24 4.87
N LEU A 29 5.92 1.28 5.60
CA LEU A 29 5.26 0.00 5.80
C LEU A 29 4.01 0.13 6.68
N ASP A 30 4.08 0.95 7.72
CA ASP A 30 2.91 1.21 8.57
C ASP A 30 1.78 1.84 7.76
N ASN A 31 2.10 2.80 6.90
CA ASN A 31 1.12 3.42 6.03
C ASN A 31 0.52 2.42 5.05
N MET A 32 1.35 1.52 4.52
CA MET A 32 0.88 0.48 3.61
C MET A 32 -0.12 -0.44 4.31
N VAL A 33 0.19 -0.87 5.54
CA VAL A 33 -0.72 -1.72 6.31
C VAL A 33 -2.06 -1.03 6.52
N SER A 34 -2.04 0.26 6.86
CA SER A 34 -3.28 1.03 7.03
C SER A 34 -4.09 1.11 5.75
N GLN A 35 -3.42 1.31 4.62
CA GLN A 35 -4.09 1.36 3.32
C GLN A 35 -4.70 0.01 2.96
N LEU A 36 -3.95 -1.08 3.17
CA LEU A 36 -4.45 -2.41 2.88
C LEU A 36 -5.65 -2.77 3.75
N ASP A 37 -5.61 -2.40 5.02
CA ASP A 37 -6.72 -2.63 5.93
C ASP A 37 -7.99 -1.91 5.46
N SER A 38 -7.85 -0.65 5.03
CA SER A 38 -8.98 0.10 4.49
C SER A 38 -9.53 -0.54 3.22
N MET A 39 -8.66 -1.06 2.36
CA MET A 39 -9.08 -1.74 1.13
C MET A 39 -9.83 -3.03 1.44
N ILE A 40 -9.36 -3.81 2.41
CA ILE A 40 -10.03 -5.04 2.82
C ILE A 40 -11.45 -4.72 3.30
N GLN A 41 -11.61 -3.66 4.10
CA GLN A 41 -12.92 -3.26 4.57
C GLN A 41 -13.81 -2.78 3.44
N LYS A 42 -13.24 -2.10 2.46
CA LYS A 42 -13.98 -1.56 1.32
C LYS A 42 -14.51 -2.65 0.40
N TYR A 43 -13.74 -3.71 0.20
CA TYR A 43 -14.06 -4.74 -0.79
C TYR A 43 -14.55 -6.07 -0.21
N ARG A 44 -14.68 -6.20 1.10
CA ARG A 44 -15.14 -7.45 1.71
C ARG A 44 -16.68 -7.61 1.64
#